data_98ce9a5eefe657aa105aff64dda09be6
#
_entry.id   98ce9a5eefe657aa105aff64dda09be6
#
_cell.length_a   1.000
_cell.length_b   1.000
_cell.length_c   1.000
_cell.angle_alpha   90.00
_cell.angle_beta   90.00
_cell.angle_gamma   90.00
#
_symmetry.space_group_name_H-M   'P 1'
#
loop_
_entity.id
_entity.type
_entity.pdbx_description
1 polymer ?
#
loop_
_entity_poly.entity_id
_entity_poly.type
_entity_poly.pdbx_seq_one_letter_code
_entity_poly.pdbx_strand_id
1 'polypeptide(L)'
;MKLHASGEDYLETILVLQKKLGMVRSVDVARHMEVSKPSVCHAVATLRDGGFLTMDEDHFLHLTEVGRGVAEKIYERHCFFTEQLIAAGVDPKTAEADACRIEHVISNESFQKLKE
;
A
#
# COMPACT_ATOMS: atom_id res chain seq x y z
N MET A 1 -3.82 -12.70 -11.39
CA MET A 1 -4.86 -12.19 -10.49
C MET A 1 -4.88 -10.67 -10.51
N LYS A 2 -6.06 -10.10 -10.66
CA LYS A 2 -6.19 -8.65 -10.65
C LYS A 2 -6.36 -8.17 -9.21
N LEU A 3 -5.51 -7.22 -8.79
CA LEU A 3 -5.61 -6.63 -7.46
C LEU A 3 -6.65 -5.52 -7.44
N HIS A 4 -7.43 -5.50 -6.36
CA HIS A 4 -8.33 -4.40 -6.05
C HIS A 4 -7.60 -3.36 -5.18
N ALA A 5 -8.22 -2.20 -5.03
CA ALA A 5 -7.65 -1.10 -4.23
C ALA A 5 -7.25 -1.54 -2.82
N SER A 6 -8.08 -2.35 -2.16
CA SER A 6 -7.77 -2.81 -0.80
C SER A 6 -6.52 -3.68 -0.75
N GLY A 7 -6.32 -4.55 -1.76
CA GLY A 7 -5.11 -5.37 -1.85
C GLY A 7 -3.87 -4.51 -2.02
N GLU A 8 -3.96 -3.49 -2.86
CA GLU A 8 -2.86 -2.54 -3.07
C GLU A 8 -2.55 -1.77 -1.79
N ASP A 9 -3.58 -1.35 -1.04
CA ASP A 9 -3.39 -0.68 0.25
C ASP A 9 -2.65 -1.56 1.26
N TYR A 10 -2.99 -2.85 1.33
CA TYR A 10 -2.31 -3.77 2.23
C TYR A 10 -0.83 -3.91 1.86
N LEU A 11 -0.53 -4.04 0.57
CA LEU A 11 0.86 -4.18 0.11
C LEU A 11 1.66 -2.91 0.39
N GLU A 12 1.06 -1.75 0.14
CA GLU A 12 1.70 -0.46 0.43
C GLU A 12 1.96 -0.32 1.93
N THR A 13 0.98 -0.68 2.76
CA THR A 13 1.12 -0.61 4.22
C THR A 13 2.26 -1.48 4.70
N ILE A 14 2.38 -2.71 4.18
CA ILE A 14 3.47 -3.60 4.55
C ILE A 14 4.82 -2.99 4.17
N LEU A 15 4.91 -2.40 2.97
CA LEU A 15 6.14 -1.74 2.54
C LEU A 15 6.53 -0.60 3.49
N VAL A 16 5.58 0.26 3.82
CA VAL A 16 5.80 1.40 4.72
C VAL A 16 6.23 0.92 6.11
N LEU A 17 5.56 -0.11 6.63
CA LEU A 17 5.87 -0.65 7.95
C LEU A 17 7.22 -1.35 7.99
N GLN A 18 7.62 -2.02 6.90
CA GLN A 18 8.96 -2.62 6.83
C GLN A 18 10.05 -1.55 6.94
N LYS A 19 9.82 -0.39 6.33
CA LYS A 19 10.79 0.72 6.43
C LYS A 19 10.87 1.28 7.84
N LYS A 20 9.77 1.27 8.60
CA LYS A 20 9.72 1.80 9.96
C LYS A 20 10.17 0.79 11.01
N LEU A 21 9.71 -0.46 10.90
CA LEU A 21 9.86 -1.47 11.94
C LEU A 21 10.89 -2.53 11.61
N GLY A 22 11.25 -2.68 10.35
CA GLY A 22 12.12 -3.77 9.88
C GLY A 22 11.35 -5.05 9.66
N MET A 23 10.63 -5.53 10.67
CA MET A 23 9.84 -6.77 10.61
C MET A 23 8.37 -6.44 10.83
N VAL A 24 7.48 -7.06 10.05
CA VAL A 24 6.05 -6.74 10.06
C VAL A 24 5.21 -7.99 10.28
N ARG A 25 4.29 -7.93 11.23
CA ARG A 25 3.28 -8.97 11.48
C ARG A 25 1.89 -8.44 11.17
N SER A 26 0.92 -9.33 11.07
CA SER A 26 -0.47 -8.95 10.80
C SER A 26 -1.02 -7.96 11.82
N VAL A 27 -0.61 -8.07 13.10
CA VAL A 27 -1.05 -7.14 14.15
C VAL A 27 -0.58 -5.71 13.87
N ASP A 28 0.61 -5.56 13.30
CA ASP A 28 1.15 -4.24 12.94
C ASP A 28 0.31 -3.60 11.83
N VAL A 29 -0.08 -4.42 10.85
CA VAL A 29 -0.91 -3.97 9.73
C VAL A 29 -2.29 -3.57 10.24
N ALA A 30 -2.90 -4.39 11.10
CA ALA A 30 -4.22 -4.11 11.68
C ALA A 30 -4.21 -2.78 12.44
N ARG A 31 -3.18 -2.54 13.23
CA ARG A 31 -3.03 -1.32 14.01
C ARG A 31 -2.86 -0.10 13.10
N HIS A 32 -2.01 -0.21 12.10
CA HIS A 32 -1.74 0.89 11.18
C HIS A 32 -2.97 1.29 10.36
N MET A 33 -3.70 0.29 9.86
CA MET A 33 -4.86 0.53 9.00
C MET A 33 -6.17 0.72 9.78
N GLU A 34 -6.14 0.49 11.10
CA GLU A 34 -7.32 0.58 11.96
C GLU A 34 -8.44 -0.35 11.48
N VAL A 35 -8.06 -1.57 11.15
CA VAL A 35 -8.99 -2.63 10.73
C VAL A 35 -8.89 -3.82 11.67
N SER A 36 -9.88 -4.72 11.61
CA SER A 36 -9.92 -5.88 12.48
C SER A 36 -8.83 -6.89 12.09
N LYS A 37 -8.37 -7.67 13.07
CA LYS A 37 -7.38 -8.71 12.83
C LYS A 37 -7.90 -9.77 11.84
N PRO A 38 -9.16 -10.25 11.94
CA PRO A 38 -9.69 -11.18 10.94
C PRO A 38 -9.66 -10.63 9.52
N SER A 39 -9.93 -9.33 9.34
CA SER A 39 -9.85 -8.68 8.02
C SER A 39 -8.45 -8.75 7.45
N VAL A 40 -7.43 -8.47 8.28
CA VAL A 40 -6.03 -8.55 7.88
C VAL A 40 -5.66 -9.99 7.53
N CYS A 41 -6.06 -10.96 8.37
CA CYS A 41 -5.74 -12.37 8.12
C CYS A 41 -6.34 -12.85 6.80
N HIS A 42 -7.58 -12.43 6.49
CA HIS A 42 -8.22 -12.76 5.22
C HIS A 42 -7.45 -12.15 4.04
N ALA A 43 -7.11 -10.87 4.13
CA ALA A 43 -6.38 -10.17 3.07
C ALA A 43 -4.99 -10.80 2.85
N VAL A 44 -4.29 -11.11 3.94
CA VAL A 44 -2.96 -11.75 3.87
C VAL A 44 -3.06 -13.10 3.16
N ALA A 45 -4.06 -13.91 3.52
CA ALA A 45 -4.25 -15.21 2.86
C ALA A 45 -4.48 -15.05 1.36
N THR A 46 -5.34 -14.10 0.97
CA THR A 46 -5.63 -13.81 -0.43
C THR A 46 -4.36 -13.36 -1.18
N LEU A 47 -3.58 -12.47 -0.58
CA LEU A 47 -2.36 -11.96 -1.20
C LEU A 47 -1.27 -13.03 -1.30
N ARG A 48 -1.20 -13.93 -0.32
CA ARG A 48 -0.27 -15.07 -0.39
C ARG A 48 -0.65 -16.00 -1.52
N ASP A 49 -1.94 -16.31 -1.65
CA ASP A 49 -2.44 -17.16 -2.74
C ASP A 49 -2.14 -16.55 -4.10
N GLY A 50 -2.19 -15.23 -4.19
CA GLY A 50 -1.89 -14.51 -5.43
C GLY A 50 -0.41 -14.34 -5.74
N GLY A 51 0.48 -14.73 -4.82
CA GLY A 51 1.92 -14.62 -5.03
C GLY A 51 2.52 -13.26 -4.69
N PHE A 52 1.80 -12.42 -3.95
CA PHE A 52 2.27 -11.09 -3.57
C PHE A 52 2.99 -11.04 -2.22
N LEU A 53 2.71 -12.00 -1.35
CA LEU A 53 3.26 -12.09 0.00
C LEU A 53 3.70 -13.50 0.32
N THR A 54 4.65 -13.60 1.27
CA THR A 54 4.95 -14.84 1.97
C THR A 54 4.89 -14.57 3.47
N MET A 55 4.77 -15.61 4.27
CA MET A 55 4.80 -15.52 5.72
C MET A 55 5.79 -16.58 6.22
N ASP A 56 6.73 -16.16 7.07
CA ASP A 56 7.72 -17.10 7.59
C ASP A 56 7.19 -17.85 8.83
N GLU A 57 8.02 -18.70 9.42
CA GLU A 57 7.65 -19.52 10.58
C GLU A 57 7.29 -18.68 11.81
N ASP A 58 7.85 -17.49 11.93
CA ASP A 58 7.59 -16.58 13.03
C ASP A 58 6.43 -15.62 12.73
N HIS A 59 5.72 -15.87 11.65
CA HIS A 59 4.56 -15.09 11.21
C HIS A 59 4.90 -13.67 10.75
N PHE A 60 6.15 -13.43 10.36
CA PHE A 60 6.52 -12.15 9.73
C PHE A 60 6.14 -12.17 8.26
N LEU A 61 5.60 -11.05 7.78
CA LEU A 61 5.16 -10.88 6.41
C LEU A 61 6.29 -10.36 5.54
N HIS A 62 6.44 -10.95 4.36
CA HIS A 62 7.46 -10.53 3.40
C HIS A 62 6.82 -10.29 2.04
N LEU A 63 7.18 -9.18 1.42
CA LEU A 63 6.75 -8.90 0.05
C LEU A 63 7.57 -9.76 -0.90
N THR A 64 6.89 -10.41 -1.84
CA THR A 64 7.59 -11.08 -2.95
C THR A 64 8.08 -9.99 -3.90
N GLU A 65 8.86 -10.35 -4.90
CA GLU A 65 9.30 -9.39 -5.92
C GLU A 65 8.09 -8.74 -6.59
N VAL A 66 7.06 -9.53 -6.93
CA VAL A 66 5.84 -9.02 -7.54
C VAL A 66 5.10 -8.09 -6.57
N GLY A 67 4.95 -8.49 -5.32
CA GLY A 67 4.28 -7.68 -4.30
C GLY A 67 4.99 -6.37 -4.04
N ARG A 68 6.33 -6.40 -3.99
CA ARG A 68 7.12 -5.19 -3.81
C ARG A 68 6.96 -4.22 -4.98
N GLY A 69 6.94 -4.75 -6.22
CA GLY A 69 6.72 -3.91 -7.39
C GLY A 69 5.40 -3.16 -7.33
N VAL A 70 4.33 -3.85 -6.92
CA VAL A 70 3.01 -3.22 -6.75
C VAL A 70 3.06 -2.18 -5.64
N ALA A 71 3.62 -2.54 -4.49
CA ALA A 71 3.67 -1.64 -3.32
C ALA A 71 4.46 -0.36 -3.63
N GLU A 72 5.62 -0.48 -4.29
CA GLU A 72 6.45 0.67 -4.63
C GLU A 72 5.76 1.58 -5.63
N LYS A 73 5.07 1.00 -6.61
CA LYS A 73 4.32 1.78 -7.61
C LYS A 73 3.21 2.60 -6.95
N ILE A 74 2.46 2.00 -6.04
CA ILE A 74 1.37 2.69 -5.33
C ILE A 74 1.95 3.75 -4.39
N TYR A 75 3.04 3.43 -3.69
CA TYR A 75 3.68 4.38 -2.79
C TYR A 75 4.21 5.62 -3.55
N GLU A 76 4.79 5.42 -4.73
CA GLU A 76 5.24 6.52 -5.57
C GLU A 76 4.09 7.46 -5.92
N ARG A 77 2.95 6.88 -6.30
CA ARG A 77 1.74 7.66 -6.62
C ARG A 77 1.24 8.42 -5.41
N HIS A 78 1.23 7.75 -4.26
CA HIS A 78 0.79 8.36 -3.01
C HIS A 78 1.60 9.63 -2.70
N CYS A 79 2.92 9.52 -2.74
CA CYS A 79 3.82 10.65 -2.45
C CYS A 79 3.63 11.77 -3.47
N PHE A 80 3.54 11.42 -4.75
CA PHE A 80 3.37 12.40 -5.81
C PHE A 80 2.10 13.23 -5.63
N PHE A 81 0.95 12.57 -5.44
CA PHE A 81 -0.31 13.28 -5.32
C PHE A 81 -0.42 14.05 -4.01
N THR A 82 0.10 13.50 -2.93
CA THR A 82 0.14 14.23 -1.66
C THR A 82 0.90 15.53 -1.81
N GLU A 83 2.09 15.50 -2.43
CA GLU A 83 2.90 16.69 -2.64
C GLU A 83 2.22 17.71 -3.57
N GLN A 84 1.59 17.23 -4.66
CA GLN A 84 0.90 18.10 -5.59
C GLN A 84 -0.27 18.82 -4.92
N LEU A 85 -1.04 18.11 -4.13
CA LEU A 85 -2.19 18.70 -3.45
C LEU A 85 -1.76 19.71 -2.40
N ILE A 86 -0.72 19.41 -1.63
CA ILE A 86 -0.18 20.36 -0.65
C ILE A 86 0.34 21.60 -1.36
N ALA A 87 1.06 21.44 -2.45
CA ALA A 87 1.56 22.57 -3.23
C ALA A 87 0.44 23.44 -3.77
N ALA A 88 -0.72 22.86 -4.05
CA ALA A 88 -1.90 23.59 -4.52
C ALA A 88 -2.67 24.28 -3.38
N GLY A 89 -2.24 24.09 -2.13
CA GLY A 89 -2.87 24.73 -0.97
C GLY A 89 -3.83 23.84 -0.18
N VAL A 90 -3.88 22.54 -0.52
CA VAL A 90 -4.74 21.61 0.21
C VAL A 90 -4.09 21.27 1.56
N ASP A 91 -4.91 21.22 2.61
CA ASP A 91 -4.46 20.81 3.94
C ASP A 91 -3.77 19.45 3.87
N PRO A 92 -2.61 19.26 4.52
CA PRO A 92 -1.86 18.00 4.46
C PRO A 92 -2.67 16.75 4.77
N LYS A 93 -3.54 16.80 5.76
CA LYS A 93 -4.38 15.66 6.13
C LYS A 93 -5.36 15.30 5.02
N THR A 94 -6.00 16.31 4.43
CA THR A 94 -6.91 16.13 3.29
C THR A 94 -6.16 15.64 2.06
N ALA A 95 -4.98 16.21 1.81
CA ALA A 95 -4.14 15.83 0.67
C ALA A 95 -3.77 14.36 0.74
N GLU A 96 -3.38 13.88 1.91
CA GLU A 96 -3.02 12.48 2.10
C GLU A 96 -4.22 11.55 1.89
N ALA A 97 -5.38 11.93 2.43
CA ALA A 97 -6.60 11.14 2.27
C ALA A 97 -7.03 11.05 0.80
N ASP A 98 -6.95 12.16 0.08
CA ASP A 98 -7.30 12.18 -1.35
C ASP A 98 -6.29 11.40 -2.19
N ALA A 99 -5.00 11.53 -1.87
CA ALA A 99 -3.95 10.79 -2.57
C ALA A 99 -4.18 9.28 -2.43
N CYS A 100 -4.59 8.81 -1.26
CA CYS A 100 -4.91 7.39 -1.03
C CYS A 100 -6.02 6.88 -1.95
N ARG A 101 -6.92 7.75 -2.39
CA ARG A 101 -7.98 7.35 -3.33
C ARG A 101 -7.50 7.41 -4.77
N ILE A 102 -6.83 8.49 -5.14
CA ILE A 102 -6.37 8.72 -6.51
C ILE A 102 -5.38 7.64 -6.96
N GLU A 103 -4.49 7.21 -6.06
CA GLU A 103 -3.40 6.30 -6.39
C GLU A 103 -3.85 4.97 -6.99
N HIS A 104 -5.09 4.56 -6.68
CA HIS A 104 -5.61 3.26 -7.14
C HIS A 104 -6.38 3.34 -8.45
N VAL A 105 -6.81 4.52 -8.86
CA VAL A 105 -7.72 4.67 -10.00
C VAL A 105 -7.07 5.27 -11.24
N ILE A 106 -5.95 5.95 -11.09
CA ILE A 106 -5.28 6.59 -12.23
C ILE A 106 -4.51 5.55 -13.05
N SER A 107 -4.57 5.69 -14.38
CA SER A 107 -3.82 4.81 -15.27
C SER A 107 -2.32 5.13 -15.19
N ASN A 108 -1.49 4.15 -15.55
CA ASN A 108 -0.06 4.36 -15.59
C ASN A 108 0.32 5.41 -16.63
N GLU A 109 -0.37 5.43 -17.77
CA GLU A 109 -0.14 6.43 -18.82
C GLU A 109 -0.37 7.84 -18.29
N SER A 110 -1.51 8.08 -17.65
CA SER A 110 -1.83 9.40 -17.09
C SER A 110 -0.84 9.80 -16.01
N PHE A 111 -0.48 8.88 -15.14
CA PHE A 111 0.47 9.16 -14.08
C PHE A 111 1.84 9.53 -14.63
N GLN A 112 2.35 8.79 -15.61
CA GLN A 112 3.65 9.09 -16.21
C GLN A 112 3.65 10.47 -16.90
N LYS A 113 2.54 10.84 -17.54
CA LYS A 113 2.42 12.14 -18.15
C LYS A 113 2.42 13.28 -17.13
N LEU A 114 1.75 13.07 -15.99
CA LEU A 114 1.73 14.06 -14.93
C LEU A 114 3.11 14.30 -14.32
N LYS A 115 3.94 13.26 -14.28
CA LYS A 115 5.30 13.35 -13.71
C LYS A 115 6.27 14.10 -14.60
N GLU A 116 6.00 14.20 -15.88
CA GLU A 116 6.89 14.87 -16.84
C GLU A 116 6.94 16.38 -16.63
#